data_9988ccd89006efe7829808f10223181c
#
_entry.id   9988ccd89006efe7829808f10223181c
#
_cell.length_a   1.000
_cell.length_b   1.000
_cell.length_c   1.000
_cell.angle_alpha   90.00
_cell.angle_beta   90.00
_cell.angle_gamma   90.00
#
_symmetry.space_group_name_H-M   'P 1'
#
loop_
_entity.id
_entity.type
_entity.pdbx_description
1 polymer ?
#
loop_
_entity_poly.entity_id
_entity_poly.type
_entity_poly.pdbx_seq_one_letter_code
_entity_poly.pdbx_strand_id
1 'polypeptide(L)'
;MDSSVHTATYQKLIMLPGPTNVPIEVTQAMVAPSIGHRTSDFSSLMKEMIRKGKILFECKEDPIYLSASGTAAVEASITNILRKNDKAIVTVCGEFGGRVSEQISSVGASPIELVADYGDFPSLSALERALENNPDTKAVYIVTNETSSGAMCHWLKEAGDLTSKYGAFLVADAVSNWGADKMPLENYNIDFIAAGSQKACAAPPGLAMIALSTKYKEEMLKDPQKLHFLNLPRYIKFSDKSSQTPFTPSLPIYFALSKAYDIMIEEGMEHRYVRHQVCAKAFYDAFEAMGLQLFGTPEARSNTVVSVAYPKGLDDKEFRGSLSKNYGVVVAGGFGDYAGKIFRVGSLGMINEYYVLTTISSIANNLNRLGFKANTNAAINAALTNLSKL
;
A
#
# COMPACT_ATOMS: atom_id res chain seq x y z
N MET A 1 -37.90 -21.71 -22.58
CA MET A 1 -37.36 -22.47 -21.44
C MET A 1 -36.40 -21.55 -20.71
N ASP A 2 -36.87 -20.98 -19.61
CA ASP A 2 -36.13 -20.03 -18.81
C ASP A 2 -35.17 -20.84 -17.92
N SER A 3 -33.93 -20.97 -18.33
CA SER A 3 -32.88 -21.59 -17.53
C SER A 3 -32.30 -20.58 -16.58
N SER A 4 -33.08 -20.22 -15.57
CA SER A 4 -32.53 -19.57 -14.35
C SER A 4 -31.66 -20.61 -13.63
N VAL A 5 -30.48 -20.87 -14.15
CA VAL A 5 -29.43 -21.49 -13.35
C VAL A 5 -29.21 -20.54 -12.18
N HIS A 6 -29.60 -20.97 -10.99
CA HIS A 6 -29.19 -20.30 -9.76
C HIS A 6 -27.66 -20.26 -9.76
N THR A 7 -27.10 -19.18 -10.26
CA THR A 7 -25.69 -18.90 -10.06
C THR A 7 -25.50 -18.77 -8.55
N ALA A 8 -24.95 -19.82 -7.93
CA ALA A 8 -24.42 -19.70 -6.60
C ALA A 8 -23.61 -18.42 -6.56
N THR A 9 -23.90 -17.54 -5.61
CA THR A 9 -23.16 -16.29 -5.41
C THR A 9 -21.79 -16.67 -4.88
N TYR A 10 -20.88 -17.10 -5.78
CA TYR A 10 -19.50 -17.32 -5.43
C TYR A 10 -18.89 -16.00 -5.02
N GLN A 11 -18.21 -16.00 -3.88
CA GLN A 11 -17.40 -14.85 -3.48
C GLN A 11 -16.40 -14.57 -4.60
N LYS A 12 -16.42 -13.33 -5.10
CA LYS A 12 -15.48 -12.92 -6.15
C LYS A 12 -14.06 -12.86 -5.59
N LEU A 13 -13.09 -13.29 -6.37
CA LEU A 13 -11.70 -13.12 -6.09
C LEU A 13 -11.30 -11.68 -6.41
N ILE A 14 -10.98 -10.91 -5.37
CA ILE A 14 -10.64 -9.49 -5.50
C ILE A 14 -9.13 -9.38 -5.76
N MET A 15 -8.78 -9.11 -7.01
CA MET A 15 -7.41 -8.88 -7.45
C MET A 15 -7.16 -7.40 -7.78
N LEU A 16 -7.76 -6.53 -7.00
CA LEU A 16 -7.54 -5.09 -7.05
C LEU A 16 -6.25 -4.71 -6.31
N PRO A 17 -5.57 -3.61 -6.66
CA PRO A 17 -4.49 -3.01 -5.86
C PRO A 17 -4.98 -2.43 -4.50
N GLY A 18 -6.05 -2.96 -3.98
CA GLY A 18 -6.74 -2.62 -2.74
C GLY A 18 -8.09 -1.93 -2.97
N PRO A 19 -9.07 -2.21 -2.09
CA PRO A 19 -8.98 -3.18 -0.98
C PRO A 19 -8.78 -4.60 -1.46
N THR A 20 -8.18 -5.45 -0.59
CA THR A 20 -7.85 -6.85 -0.90
C THR A 20 -8.86 -7.83 -0.30
N ASN A 21 -8.70 -9.13 -0.62
CA ASN A 21 -9.40 -10.17 0.11
C ASN A 21 -9.00 -10.16 1.59
N VAL A 22 -9.97 -10.34 2.47
CA VAL A 22 -9.78 -10.36 3.93
C VAL A 22 -9.91 -11.79 4.43
N PRO A 23 -8.97 -12.31 5.24
CA PRO A 23 -9.09 -13.63 5.86
C PRO A 23 -10.37 -13.75 6.66
N ILE A 24 -10.95 -14.96 6.69
CA ILE A 24 -12.20 -15.18 7.41
C ILE A 24 -12.04 -14.91 8.91
N GLU A 25 -10.91 -15.25 9.50
CA GLU A 25 -10.58 -15.02 10.90
C GLU A 25 -10.52 -13.51 11.24
N VAL A 26 -10.01 -12.71 10.31
CA VAL A 26 -9.99 -11.23 10.42
C VAL A 26 -11.42 -10.68 10.34
N THR A 27 -12.22 -11.20 9.41
CA THR A 27 -13.65 -10.81 9.31
C THR A 27 -14.44 -11.23 10.54
N GLN A 28 -14.23 -12.43 11.06
CA GLN A 28 -14.87 -12.92 12.28
C GLN A 28 -14.50 -12.09 13.51
N ALA A 29 -13.29 -11.56 13.59
CA ALA A 29 -12.91 -10.67 14.69
C ALA A 29 -13.79 -9.42 14.79
N MET A 30 -14.37 -8.94 13.68
CA MET A 30 -15.22 -7.76 13.65
C MET A 30 -16.55 -7.93 14.38
N VAL A 31 -17.03 -9.16 14.54
CA VAL A 31 -18.30 -9.45 15.22
C VAL A 31 -18.14 -9.68 16.73
N ALA A 32 -16.96 -9.42 17.28
CA ALA A 32 -16.73 -9.44 18.71
C ALA A 32 -17.66 -8.44 19.43
N PRO A 33 -18.13 -8.75 20.67
CA PRO A 33 -18.94 -7.82 21.43
C PRO A 33 -18.29 -6.45 21.58
N SER A 34 -19.07 -5.39 21.45
CA SER A 34 -18.59 -4.02 21.61
C SER A 34 -18.07 -3.79 23.04
N ILE A 35 -16.94 -3.10 23.13
CA ILE A 35 -16.34 -2.66 24.39
C ILE A 35 -16.35 -1.14 24.50
N GLY A 36 -16.31 -0.61 25.70
CA GLY A 36 -16.22 0.84 25.92
C GLY A 36 -14.82 1.37 25.58
N HIS A 37 -14.70 2.32 24.68
CA HIS A 37 -13.40 2.88 24.28
C HIS A 37 -12.70 3.72 25.38
N ARG A 38 -13.32 3.85 26.57
CA ARG A 38 -12.74 4.48 27.77
C ARG A 38 -12.56 3.48 28.92
N THR A 39 -12.69 2.18 28.65
CA THR A 39 -12.53 1.12 29.65
C THR A 39 -11.15 0.47 29.57
N SER A 40 -10.82 -0.34 30.59
CA SER A 40 -9.60 -1.18 30.63
C SER A 40 -9.50 -2.15 29.45
N ASP A 41 -10.64 -2.65 28.94
CA ASP A 41 -10.68 -3.62 27.85
C ASP A 41 -10.12 -3.00 26.56
N PHE A 42 -10.53 -1.76 26.24
CA PHE A 42 -9.97 -1.06 25.10
C PHE A 42 -8.50 -0.69 25.30
N SER A 43 -8.11 -0.30 26.52
CA SER A 43 -6.70 -0.03 26.83
C SER A 43 -5.84 -1.28 26.67
N SER A 44 -6.36 -2.46 27.00
CA SER A 44 -5.68 -3.75 26.79
C SER A 44 -5.52 -4.07 25.30
N LEU A 45 -6.58 -3.90 24.50
CA LEU A 45 -6.53 -4.04 23.04
C LEU A 45 -5.49 -3.11 22.42
N MET A 46 -5.47 -1.84 22.81
CA MET A 46 -4.51 -0.86 22.30
C MET A 46 -3.06 -1.21 22.66
N LYS A 47 -2.79 -1.63 23.89
CA LYS A 47 -1.46 -2.08 24.30
C LYS A 47 -0.98 -3.25 23.45
N GLU A 48 -1.86 -4.21 23.17
CA GLU A 48 -1.51 -5.36 22.35
C GLU A 48 -1.28 -4.95 20.89
N MET A 49 -2.12 -4.07 20.33
CA MET A 49 -1.92 -3.54 18.98
C MET A 49 -0.60 -2.74 18.86
N ILE A 50 -0.29 -1.92 19.86
CA ILE A 50 0.98 -1.17 19.92
C ILE A 50 2.16 -2.15 19.95
N ARG A 51 2.13 -3.15 20.83
CA ARG A 51 3.17 -4.17 20.91
C ARG A 51 3.41 -4.88 19.57
N LYS A 52 2.34 -5.34 18.93
CA LYS A 52 2.40 -5.98 17.61
C LYS A 52 2.88 -5.01 16.53
N GLY A 53 2.36 -3.80 16.54
CA GLY A 53 2.75 -2.76 15.58
C GLY A 53 4.24 -2.41 15.68
N LYS A 54 4.81 -2.32 16.88
CA LYS A 54 6.25 -2.09 17.07
C LYS A 54 7.10 -3.20 16.44
N ILE A 55 6.66 -4.45 16.55
CA ILE A 55 7.33 -5.58 15.91
C ILE A 55 7.26 -5.46 14.37
N LEU A 56 6.06 -5.17 13.83
CA LEU A 56 5.81 -5.18 12.39
C LEU A 56 6.40 -3.96 11.66
N PHE A 57 6.44 -2.79 12.31
CA PHE A 57 7.09 -1.58 11.78
C PHE A 57 8.58 -1.52 12.08
N GLU A 58 9.07 -2.37 12.98
CA GLU A 58 10.43 -2.34 13.52
C GLU A 58 10.77 -0.92 14.03
N CYS A 59 9.90 -0.36 14.88
CA CYS A 59 10.00 1.00 15.41
C CYS A 59 10.07 1.03 16.95
N LYS A 60 10.73 2.06 17.50
CA LYS A 60 10.84 2.29 18.95
C LYS A 60 9.62 3.00 19.52
N GLU A 61 9.10 3.97 18.80
CA GLU A 61 7.94 4.74 19.24
C GLU A 61 6.64 3.94 19.06
N ASP A 62 5.62 4.29 19.79
CA ASP A 62 4.32 3.64 19.73
C ASP A 62 3.60 4.00 18.43
N PRO A 63 3.19 3.03 17.59
CA PRO A 63 2.41 3.29 16.40
C PRO A 63 1.07 3.97 16.73
N ILE A 64 0.64 4.88 15.84
CA ILE A 64 -0.62 5.62 15.98
C ILE A 64 -1.63 5.05 15.00
N TYR A 65 -2.88 4.90 15.46
CA TYR A 65 -3.99 4.38 14.69
C TYR A 65 -5.10 5.42 14.57
N LEU A 66 -5.43 5.82 13.34
CA LEU A 66 -6.51 6.76 13.05
C LEU A 66 -7.68 5.99 12.43
N SER A 67 -8.90 6.21 12.94
CA SER A 67 -10.13 5.70 12.28
C SER A 67 -10.40 6.48 10.99
N ALA A 68 -9.61 6.18 9.96
CA ALA A 68 -9.59 6.89 8.68
C ALA A 68 -8.96 6.02 7.57
N SER A 69 -8.92 6.53 6.33
CA SER A 69 -8.15 5.93 5.24
C SER A 69 -6.66 6.22 5.35
N GLY A 70 -5.82 5.46 4.62
CA GLY A 70 -4.36 5.71 4.55
C GLY A 70 -4.00 7.14 4.11
N THR A 71 -4.85 7.79 3.32
CA THR A 71 -4.71 9.21 2.93
C THR A 71 -4.58 10.12 4.16
N ALA A 72 -5.32 9.82 5.24
CA ALA A 72 -5.23 10.60 6.47
C ALA A 72 -3.86 10.45 7.18
N ALA A 73 -3.20 9.29 7.05
CA ALA A 73 -1.83 9.11 7.56
C ALA A 73 -0.83 9.97 6.77
N VAL A 74 -0.96 10.00 5.45
CA VAL A 74 -0.12 10.84 4.57
C VAL A 74 -0.35 12.32 4.89
N GLU A 75 -1.61 12.77 4.95
CA GLU A 75 -1.96 14.15 5.30
C GLU A 75 -1.46 14.53 6.71
N ALA A 76 -1.55 13.60 7.67
CA ALA A 76 -1.02 13.81 9.01
C ALA A 76 0.49 14.00 9.01
N SER A 77 1.26 13.30 8.17
CA SER A 77 2.70 13.51 8.05
C SER A 77 3.06 14.91 7.54
N ILE A 78 2.22 15.47 6.69
CA ILE A 78 2.40 16.82 6.11
C ILE A 78 1.98 17.88 7.13
N THR A 79 0.75 17.79 7.61
CA THR A 79 0.13 18.82 8.45
C THR A 79 0.77 18.96 9.84
N ASN A 80 1.43 17.94 10.36
CA ASN A 80 2.08 18.01 11.67
C ASN A 80 3.53 18.50 11.62
N ILE A 81 4.22 18.47 10.46
CA ILE A 81 5.65 18.80 10.37
C ILE A 81 5.95 20.01 9.47
N LEU A 82 5.24 20.13 8.34
CA LEU A 82 5.48 21.21 7.38
C LEU A 82 4.78 22.51 7.80
N ARG A 83 5.43 23.62 7.49
CA ARG A 83 4.98 24.99 7.69
C ARG A 83 4.91 25.71 6.35
N LYS A 84 4.24 26.85 6.34
CA LYS A 84 4.26 27.75 5.19
C LYS A 84 5.70 28.09 4.78
N ASN A 85 5.99 27.95 3.50
CA ASN A 85 7.28 28.15 2.83
C ASN A 85 8.35 27.07 3.14
N ASP A 86 8.08 26.04 3.96
CA ASP A 86 9.00 24.90 4.05
C ASP A 86 9.11 24.23 2.69
N LYS A 87 10.31 23.75 2.34
CA LYS A 87 10.53 22.96 1.15
C LYS A 87 10.39 21.48 1.46
N ALA A 88 9.71 20.76 0.58
CA ALA A 88 9.60 19.31 0.66
C ALA A 88 9.83 18.70 -0.73
N ILE A 89 10.73 17.72 -0.82
CA ILE A 89 10.94 16.94 -2.05
C ILE A 89 9.91 15.82 -2.08
N VAL A 90 9.33 15.54 -3.27
CA VAL A 90 8.34 14.48 -3.43
C VAL A 90 8.56 13.71 -4.73
N THR A 91 8.50 12.37 -4.68
CA THR A 91 8.53 11.53 -5.90
C THR A 91 7.16 11.54 -6.58
N VAL A 92 7.15 11.83 -7.88
CA VAL A 92 5.92 11.91 -8.70
C VAL A 92 6.12 11.07 -9.96
N CYS A 93 5.47 9.90 -9.99
CA CYS A 93 5.44 9.01 -11.15
C CYS A 93 4.04 8.41 -11.37
N GLY A 94 3.02 9.13 -10.88
CA GLY A 94 1.61 8.78 -11.01
C GLY A 94 0.70 9.60 -10.11
N GLU A 95 -0.53 9.12 -9.95
CA GLU A 95 -1.61 9.79 -9.22
C GLU A 95 -1.29 10.06 -7.75
N PHE A 96 -0.66 9.08 -7.05
CA PHE A 96 -0.48 9.19 -5.61
C PHE A 96 0.66 10.15 -5.27
N GLY A 97 1.74 10.16 -6.07
CA GLY A 97 2.79 11.18 -5.96
C GLY A 97 2.25 12.60 -6.19
N GLY A 98 1.42 12.79 -7.23
CA GLY A 98 0.74 14.06 -7.49
C GLY A 98 -0.13 14.54 -6.31
N ARG A 99 -0.90 13.63 -5.69
CA ARG A 99 -1.72 13.95 -4.51
C ARG A 99 -0.88 14.37 -3.30
N VAL A 100 0.28 13.77 -3.09
CA VAL A 100 1.21 14.20 -2.01
C VAL A 100 1.70 15.61 -2.30
N SER A 101 2.08 15.93 -3.55
CA SER A 101 2.49 17.27 -3.97
C SER A 101 1.37 18.32 -3.73
N GLU A 102 0.12 17.97 -4.09
CA GLU A 102 -1.05 18.81 -3.81
C GLU A 102 -1.26 19.06 -2.31
N GLN A 103 -1.12 18.01 -1.48
CA GLN A 103 -1.26 18.12 -0.03
C GLN A 103 -0.16 19.00 0.58
N ILE A 104 1.10 18.89 0.11
CA ILE A 104 2.20 19.76 0.52
C ILE A 104 1.86 21.22 0.20
N SER A 105 1.39 21.47 -1.02
CA SER A 105 0.99 22.81 -1.45
C SER A 105 -0.18 23.38 -0.62
N SER A 106 -1.12 22.53 -0.20
CA SER A 106 -2.31 22.93 0.56
C SER A 106 -2.02 23.52 1.93
N VAL A 107 -0.89 23.16 2.55
CA VAL A 107 -0.44 23.74 3.81
C VAL A 107 0.46 24.97 3.61
N GLY A 108 0.66 25.40 2.36
CA GLY A 108 1.50 26.55 1.99
C GLY A 108 3.00 26.22 1.96
N ALA A 109 3.38 24.96 2.02
CA ALA A 109 4.73 24.49 1.77
C ALA A 109 5.01 24.39 0.26
N SER A 110 6.28 24.31 -0.11
CA SER A 110 6.74 24.31 -1.50
C SER A 110 7.21 22.92 -1.90
N PRO A 111 6.44 22.16 -2.70
CA PRO A 111 6.89 20.87 -3.20
C PRO A 111 7.97 21.05 -4.28
N ILE A 112 8.99 20.19 -4.21
CA ILE A 112 10.02 19.99 -5.23
C ILE A 112 9.80 18.61 -5.81
N GLU A 113 9.21 18.54 -6.99
CA GLU A 113 8.81 17.27 -7.59
C GLU A 113 9.99 16.59 -8.28
N LEU A 114 10.24 15.32 -7.92
CA LEU A 114 11.08 14.41 -8.68
C LEU A 114 10.17 13.61 -9.61
N VAL A 115 10.07 14.06 -10.84
CA VAL A 115 9.15 13.49 -11.82
C VAL A 115 9.83 12.36 -12.60
N ALA A 116 9.12 11.25 -12.77
CA ALA A 116 9.42 10.19 -13.73
C ALA A 116 8.20 9.87 -14.58
N ASP A 117 8.42 9.20 -15.70
CA ASP A 117 7.34 8.74 -16.57
C ASP A 117 6.43 7.74 -15.83
N TYR A 118 5.18 7.68 -16.24
CA TYR A 118 4.20 6.74 -15.67
C TYR A 118 4.63 5.30 -15.94
N GLY A 119 4.89 4.55 -14.88
CA GLY A 119 5.44 3.19 -14.96
C GLY A 119 6.95 3.10 -14.77
N ASP A 120 7.61 4.23 -14.56
CA ASP A 120 9.01 4.32 -14.13
C ASP A 120 9.08 4.95 -12.73
N PHE A 121 10.28 5.04 -12.13
CA PHE A 121 10.47 5.62 -10.80
C PHE A 121 11.67 6.59 -10.81
N PRO A 122 11.58 7.75 -10.12
CA PRO A 122 12.72 8.68 -10.03
C PRO A 122 13.96 8.00 -9.49
N SER A 123 15.15 8.38 -9.99
CA SER A 123 16.40 7.79 -9.56
C SER A 123 16.89 8.36 -8.23
N LEU A 124 17.65 7.55 -7.46
CA LEU A 124 18.33 8.01 -6.25
C LEU A 124 19.26 9.22 -6.52
N SER A 125 19.94 9.24 -7.68
CA SER A 125 20.78 10.37 -8.06
C SER A 125 19.99 11.66 -8.33
N ALA A 126 18.73 11.56 -8.73
CA ALA A 126 17.85 12.73 -8.82
C ALA A 126 17.51 13.28 -7.44
N LEU A 127 17.27 12.41 -6.47
CA LEU A 127 17.05 12.82 -5.07
C LEU A 127 18.31 13.50 -4.50
N GLU A 128 19.50 12.94 -4.71
CA GLU A 128 20.75 13.52 -4.23
C GLU A 128 20.96 14.94 -4.78
N ARG A 129 20.83 15.11 -6.10
CA ARG A 129 20.94 16.45 -6.73
C ARG A 129 19.88 17.44 -6.21
N ALA A 130 18.66 16.96 -5.94
CA ALA A 130 17.61 17.83 -5.42
C ALA A 130 17.92 18.30 -3.99
N LEU A 131 18.47 17.43 -3.15
CA LEU A 131 18.91 17.78 -1.79
C LEU A 131 20.13 18.72 -1.80
N GLU A 132 21.11 18.48 -2.70
CA GLU A 132 22.25 19.37 -2.90
C GLU A 132 21.82 20.79 -3.28
N ASN A 133 20.87 20.92 -4.20
CA ASN A 133 20.35 22.20 -4.66
C ASN A 133 19.38 22.87 -3.67
N ASN A 134 18.87 22.14 -2.67
CA ASN A 134 17.92 22.62 -1.69
C ASN A 134 18.29 22.09 -0.29
N PRO A 135 19.41 22.58 0.29
CA PRO A 135 19.92 22.09 1.59
C PRO A 135 18.99 22.42 2.76
N ASP A 136 18.02 23.31 2.56
CA ASP A 136 16.98 23.71 3.51
C ASP A 136 15.70 22.85 3.39
N THR A 137 15.75 21.73 2.66
CA THR A 137 14.62 20.79 2.55
C THR A 137 14.25 20.23 3.92
N LYS A 138 13.00 20.42 4.32
CA LYS A 138 12.48 19.94 5.62
C LYS A 138 12.21 18.44 5.59
N ALA A 139 11.61 17.93 4.51
CA ALA A 139 11.23 16.53 4.38
C ALA A 139 11.31 16.03 2.93
N VAL A 140 11.53 14.74 2.78
CA VAL A 140 11.46 14.00 1.50
C VAL A 140 10.32 13.02 1.61
N TYR A 141 9.35 13.12 0.71
CA TYR A 141 8.18 12.25 0.59
C TYR A 141 8.39 11.26 -0.54
N ILE A 142 8.43 9.99 -0.22
CA ILE A 142 8.52 8.90 -1.20
C ILE A 142 7.22 8.11 -1.17
N VAL A 143 6.46 8.14 -2.27
CA VAL A 143 5.39 7.17 -2.50
C VAL A 143 6.07 5.86 -2.87
N THR A 144 6.27 4.99 -1.87
CA THR A 144 7.12 3.80 -2.00
C THR A 144 6.64 2.81 -3.06
N ASN A 145 5.35 2.85 -3.35
CA ASN A 145 4.73 2.07 -4.43
C ASN A 145 3.59 2.87 -5.07
N GLU A 146 3.82 3.40 -6.26
CA GLU A 146 2.81 4.14 -7.03
C GLU A 146 1.76 3.17 -7.58
N THR A 147 0.67 3.06 -6.86
CA THR A 147 -0.40 2.09 -7.14
C THR A 147 -1.08 2.32 -8.49
N SER A 148 -1.06 3.55 -9.00
CA SER A 148 -1.71 3.90 -10.27
C SER A 148 -0.98 3.34 -11.48
N SER A 149 0.35 3.20 -11.41
CA SER A 149 1.21 2.70 -12.50
C SER A 149 1.82 1.33 -12.23
N GLY A 150 1.98 0.94 -10.95
CA GLY A 150 2.72 -0.27 -10.56
C GLY A 150 4.23 -0.04 -10.50
N ALA A 151 4.66 1.22 -10.31
CA ALA A 151 6.06 1.57 -10.11
C ALA A 151 6.42 1.60 -8.62
N MET A 152 7.58 1.09 -8.24
CA MET A 152 8.03 0.95 -6.86
C MET A 152 9.44 1.51 -6.65
N CYS A 153 9.66 2.12 -5.49
CA CYS A 153 10.98 2.55 -5.02
C CYS A 153 11.79 1.35 -4.56
N HIS A 154 12.90 1.05 -5.22
CA HIS A 154 13.83 -0.02 -4.85
C HIS A 154 15.06 0.46 -4.06
N TRP A 155 15.16 1.77 -3.77
CA TRP A 155 16.28 2.42 -3.11
C TRP A 155 15.86 3.18 -1.83
N LEU A 156 14.80 2.69 -1.14
CA LEU A 156 14.26 3.36 0.05
C LEU A 156 15.27 3.43 1.21
N LYS A 157 16.11 2.39 1.37
CA LYS A 157 17.16 2.38 2.39
C LYS A 157 18.20 3.46 2.11
N GLU A 158 18.68 3.54 0.88
CA GLU A 158 19.66 4.52 0.42
C GLU A 158 19.09 5.95 0.53
N ALA A 159 17.77 6.11 0.30
CA ALA A 159 17.10 7.39 0.53
C ALA A 159 17.16 7.80 2.00
N GLY A 160 16.97 6.86 2.94
CA GLY A 160 17.08 7.14 4.36
C GLY A 160 18.48 7.56 4.79
N ASP A 161 19.49 6.87 4.28
CA ASP A 161 20.89 7.22 4.53
C ASP A 161 21.20 8.62 3.97
N LEU A 162 20.68 8.93 2.77
CA LEU A 162 20.88 10.21 2.10
C LEU A 162 20.15 11.36 2.83
N THR A 163 18.87 11.22 3.16
CA THR A 163 18.08 12.25 3.85
C THR A 163 18.65 12.55 5.23
N SER A 164 19.15 11.54 5.95
CA SER A 164 19.84 11.72 7.23
C SER A 164 21.08 12.58 7.10
N LYS A 165 21.87 12.42 6.03
CA LYS A 165 23.08 13.21 5.74
C LYS A 165 22.74 14.71 5.56
N TYR A 166 21.60 15.02 4.95
CA TYR A 166 21.13 16.40 4.73
C TYR A 166 20.24 16.94 5.87
N GLY A 167 19.97 16.15 6.90
CA GLY A 167 19.12 16.55 8.04
C GLY A 167 17.63 16.64 7.75
N ALA A 168 17.20 16.22 6.56
CA ALA A 168 15.79 16.14 6.17
C ALA A 168 15.10 14.94 6.82
N PHE A 169 13.76 14.99 6.95
CA PHE A 169 12.96 13.84 7.34
C PHE A 169 12.63 12.96 6.14
N LEU A 170 12.72 11.63 6.27
CA LEU A 170 12.19 10.70 5.27
C LEU A 170 10.79 10.26 5.65
N VAL A 171 9.82 10.57 4.80
CA VAL A 171 8.42 10.15 4.91
C VAL A 171 8.12 9.14 3.82
N ALA A 172 7.77 7.92 4.21
CA ALA A 172 7.35 6.85 3.31
C ALA A 172 5.81 6.78 3.27
N ASP A 173 5.21 7.19 2.15
CA ASP A 173 3.85 6.75 1.83
C ASP A 173 3.92 5.29 1.38
N ALA A 174 3.72 4.40 2.32
CA ALA A 174 3.73 2.96 2.14
C ALA A 174 2.32 2.35 2.22
N VAL A 175 1.29 3.16 1.98
CA VAL A 175 -0.12 2.73 2.09
C VAL A 175 -0.38 1.48 1.29
N SER A 176 0.22 1.31 0.11
CA SER A 176 -0.08 0.17 -0.76
C SER A 176 0.86 -1.02 -0.61
N ASN A 177 2.03 -0.87 0.02
CA ASN A 177 3.01 -1.95 0.08
C ASN A 177 3.60 -2.24 1.48
N TRP A 178 3.27 -1.44 2.52
CA TRP A 178 3.68 -1.80 3.88
C TRP A 178 3.11 -3.17 4.27
N GLY A 179 3.99 -4.05 4.75
CA GLY A 179 3.63 -5.43 5.04
C GLY A 179 3.78 -6.40 3.86
N ALA A 180 4.14 -5.91 2.66
CA ALA A 180 4.50 -6.70 1.49
C ALA A 180 5.96 -6.53 1.10
N ASP A 181 6.54 -5.37 1.37
CA ASP A 181 7.95 -5.05 1.11
C ASP A 181 8.66 -4.68 2.40
N LYS A 182 9.96 -4.97 2.45
CA LYS A 182 10.80 -4.69 3.61
C LYS A 182 11.05 -3.20 3.76
N MET A 183 10.68 -2.63 4.90
CA MET A 183 10.92 -1.22 5.23
C MET A 183 10.99 -1.03 6.76
N PRO A 184 12.00 -1.62 7.44
CA PRO A 184 12.20 -1.45 8.86
C PRO A 184 12.50 0.02 9.17
N LEU A 185 11.65 0.66 9.95
CA LEU A 185 11.69 2.11 10.18
C LEU A 185 13.09 2.56 10.69
N GLU A 186 13.59 1.91 11.72
CA GLU A 186 14.87 2.30 12.34
C GLU A 186 16.06 2.02 11.40
N ASN A 187 16.10 0.81 10.81
CA ASN A 187 17.24 0.36 10.02
C ASN A 187 17.36 1.05 8.66
N TYR A 188 16.25 1.61 8.15
CA TYR A 188 16.23 2.35 6.89
C TYR A 188 16.22 3.87 7.11
N ASN A 189 16.41 4.34 8.35
CA ASN A 189 16.37 5.76 8.71
C ASN A 189 15.09 6.45 8.19
N ILE A 190 13.95 5.75 8.25
CA ILE A 190 12.65 6.31 7.89
C ILE A 190 12.12 7.07 9.11
N ASP A 191 11.68 8.30 8.90
CA ASP A 191 11.15 9.12 9.99
C ASP A 191 9.65 8.99 10.17
N PHE A 192 8.93 8.61 9.10
CA PHE A 192 7.49 8.42 9.13
C PHE A 192 7.05 7.37 8.10
N ILE A 193 6.29 6.39 8.53
CA ILE A 193 5.61 5.43 7.64
C ILE A 193 4.10 5.66 7.72
N ALA A 194 3.47 5.95 6.58
CA ALA A 194 2.03 5.95 6.41
C ALA A 194 1.56 4.62 5.79
N ALA A 195 0.63 3.92 6.45
CA ALA A 195 0.09 2.65 5.98
C ALA A 195 -1.44 2.59 6.09
N GLY A 196 -2.07 1.64 5.41
CA GLY A 196 -3.52 1.45 5.41
C GLY A 196 -3.93 0.01 5.65
N SER A 197 -4.97 -0.22 6.46
CA SER A 197 -5.43 -1.55 6.87
C SER A 197 -5.87 -2.45 5.69
N GLN A 198 -6.43 -1.86 4.64
CA GLN A 198 -7.07 -2.56 3.51
C GLN A 198 -6.13 -2.98 2.37
N LYS A 199 -4.83 -2.89 2.58
CA LYS A 199 -3.80 -3.19 1.59
C LYS A 199 -3.06 -4.48 1.97
N ALA A 200 -1.74 -4.47 2.02
CA ALA A 200 -0.98 -5.68 2.31
C ALA A 200 -1.26 -6.30 3.69
N CYS A 201 -1.79 -5.56 4.66
CA CYS A 201 -2.28 -6.12 5.92
C CYS A 201 -3.46 -7.08 5.77
N ALA A 202 -4.20 -7.01 4.68
CA ALA A 202 -5.41 -7.80 4.45
C ALA A 202 -6.47 -7.67 5.55
N ALA A 203 -6.61 -6.47 6.14
CA ALA A 203 -7.71 -6.11 7.02
C ALA A 203 -8.75 -5.26 6.28
N PRO A 204 -9.97 -5.11 6.79
CA PRO A 204 -10.97 -4.22 6.19
C PRO A 204 -10.48 -2.76 6.16
N PRO A 205 -10.97 -1.93 5.20
CA PRO A 205 -10.68 -0.50 5.18
C PRO A 205 -11.24 0.19 6.43
N GLY A 206 -10.53 1.20 6.94
CA GLY A 206 -11.03 2.02 8.05
C GLY A 206 -10.00 2.39 9.11
N LEU A 207 -8.77 1.88 9.01
CA LEU A 207 -7.67 2.34 9.84
C LEU A 207 -6.48 2.82 8.99
N ALA A 208 -6.03 4.03 9.26
CA ALA A 208 -4.72 4.53 8.90
C ALA A 208 -3.75 4.19 10.03
N MET A 209 -2.58 3.67 9.67
CA MET A 209 -1.54 3.25 10.59
C MET A 209 -0.31 4.11 10.38
N ILE A 210 0.29 4.58 11.46
CA ILE A 210 1.43 5.49 11.43
C ILE A 210 2.51 4.95 12.36
N ALA A 211 3.73 4.86 11.86
CA ALA A 211 4.93 4.71 12.68
C ALA A 211 5.84 5.92 12.49
N LEU A 212 6.47 6.39 13.57
CA LEU A 212 7.36 7.55 13.53
C LEU A 212 8.70 7.21 14.18
N SER A 213 9.77 7.91 13.74
CA SER A 213 11.04 7.95 14.46
C SER A 213 10.94 8.85 15.69
N THR A 214 11.81 8.61 16.67
CA THR A 214 11.96 9.51 17.83
C THR A 214 12.29 10.95 17.38
N LYS A 215 13.17 11.11 16.39
CA LYS A 215 13.54 12.40 15.81
C LYS A 215 12.31 13.16 15.26
N TYR A 216 11.44 12.49 14.52
CA TYR A 216 10.22 13.09 13.96
C TYR A 216 9.23 13.47 15.06
N LYS A 217 9.02 12.57 16.04
CA LYS A 217 8.15 12.81 17.21
C LYS A 217 8.59 14.03 18.01
N GLU A 218 9.88 14.12 18.33
CA GLU A 218 10.44 15.26 19.07
C GLU A 218 10.25 16.59 18.34
N GLU A 219 10.55 16.62 17.03
CA GLU A 219 10.38 17.83 16.23
C GLU A 219 8.91 18.28 16.19
N MET A 220 7.99 17.35 15.96
CA MET A 220 6.55 17.61 15.94
C MET A 220 6.04 18.14 17.30
N LEU A 221 6.59 17.65 18.42
CA LEU A 221 6.18 18.07 19.78
C LEU A 221 6.74 19.42 20.19
N LYS A 222 7.85 19.91 19.59
CA LYS A 222 8.42 21.23 19.87
C LYS A 222 7.48 22.36 19.44
N ASP A 223 6.80 22.22 18.30
CA ASP A 223 5.88 23.22 17.76
C ASP A 223 4.61 22.55 17.22
N PRO A 224 3.69 22.10 18.11
CA PRO A 224 2.51 21.38 17.70
C PRO A 224 1.52 22.28 16.94
N GLN A 225 1.08 21.82 15.77
CA GLN A 225 0.12 22.54 14.95
C GLN A 225 -1.28 22.57 15.58
N LYS A 226 -2.03 23.64 15.29
CA LYS A 226 -3.43 23.81 15.72
C LYS A 226 -4.38 22.95 14.87
N LEU A 227 -4.18 21.63 14.90
CA LEU A 227 -5.03 20.64 14.23
C LEU A 227 -6.05 20.08 15.22
N HIS A 228 -7.14 19.53 14.73
CA HIS A 228 -8.13 18.85 15.58
C HIS A 228 -8.05 17.32 15.43
N PHE A 229 -8.53 16.76 14.31
CA PHE A 229 -8.57 15.30 14.10
C PHE A 229 -7.18 14.71 13.78
N LEU A 230 -6.41 15.35 12.92
CA LEU A 230 -5.06 14.90 12.53
C LEU A 230 -3.96 15.38 13.49
N ASN A 231 -4.31 15.82 14.69
CA ASN A 231 -3.37 16.26 15.72
C ASN A 231 -2.67 15.05 16.34
N LEU A 232 -1.55 14.60 15.77
CA LEU A 232 -0.79 13.44 16.26
C LEU A 232 -0.29 13.61 17.71
N PRO A 233 0.18 14.80 18.18
CA PRO A 233 0.48 15.04 19.59
C PRO A 233 -0.66 14.69 20.54
N ARG A 234 -1.91 14.91 20.13
CA ARG A 234 -3.08 14.53 20.93
C ARG A 234 -3.24 13.01 21.04
N TYR A 235 -3.01 12.27 19.93
CA TYR A 235 -3.03 10.80 19.96
C TYR A 235 -1.95 10.24 20.86
N ILE A 236 -0.73 10.75 20.77
CA ILE A 236 0.40 10.39 21.64
C ILE A 236 0.02 10.61 23.11
N LYS A 237 -0.46 11.82 23.46
CA LYS A 237 -0.88 12.14 24.84
C LYS A 237 -1.94 11.18 25.40
N PHE A 238 -2.92 10.77 24.58
CA PHE A 238 -3.96 9.84 25.02
C PHE A 238 -3.41 8.40 25.12
N SER A 239 -2.53 8.00 24.22
CA SER A 239 -1.84 6.70 24.27
C SER A 239 -0.98 6.61 25.53
N ASP A 240 -0.12 7.59 25.80
CA ASP A 240 0.78 7.61 26.96
C ASP A 240 0.00 7.60 28.29
N LYS A 241 -1.10 8.35 28.36
CA LYS A 241 -1.88 8.47 29.60
C LYS A 241 -2.69 7.21 29.93
N SER A 242 -3.25 6.56 28.93
CA SER A 242 -4.28 5.53 29.19
C SER A 242 -4.33 4.41 28.15
N SER A 243 -3.44 4.41 27.18
CA SER A 243 -3.49 3.51 26.00
C SER A 243 -4.86 3.58 25.31
N GLN A 244 -5.31 4.80 25.01
CA GLN A 244 -6.61 5.07 24.38
C GLN A 244 -6.43 6.08 23.24
N THR A 245 -7.49 6.23 22.43
CA THR A 245 -7.57 7.21 21.35
C THR A 245 -8.27 8.49 21.84
N PRO A 246 -7.95 9.67 21.27
CA PRO A 246 -8.60 10.94 21.65
C PRO A 246 -10.08 10.99 21.20
N PHE A 247 -10.42 10.26 20.14
CA PHE A 247 -11.75 10.20 19.53
C PHE A 247 -12.29 8.77 19.56
N THR A 248 -13.59 8.59 19.36
CA THR A 248 -14.22 7.27 19.29
C THR A 248 -13.62 6.44 18.15
N PRO A 249 -13.02 5.27 18.44
CA PRO A 249 -12.41 4.42 17.44
C PRO A 249 -13.45 3.56 16.70
N SER A 250 -13.11 3.13 15.49
CA SER A 250 -13.88 2.14 14.75
C SER A 250 -13.60 0.73 15.30
N LEU A 251 -14.20 0.39 16.45
CA LEU A 251 -13.90 -0.84 17.20
C LEU A 251 -13.83 -2.12 16.37
N PRO A 252 -14.81 -2.41 15.47
CA PRO A 252 -14.73 -3.62 14.64
C PRO A 252 -13.44 -3.69 13.81
N ILE A 253 -12.96 -2.54 13.30
CA ILE A 253 -11.74 -2.51 12.49
C ILE A 253 -10.49 -2.64 13.37
N TYR A 254 -10.53 -2.15 14.61
CA TYR A 254 -9.44 -2.39 15.58
C TYR A 254 -9.29 -3.88 15.90
N PHE A 255 -10.40 -4.59 16.14
CA PHE A 255 -10.37 -6.05 16.34
C PHE A 255 -9.84 -6.77 15.09
N ALA A 256 -10.32 -6.39 13.90
CA ALA A 256 -9.88 -6.95 12.65
C ALA A 256 -8.37 -6.74 12.41
N LEU A 257 -7.87 -5.51 12.61
CA LEU A 257 -6.45 -5.21 12.43
C LEU A 257 -5.57 -5.93 13.46
N SER A 258 -6.02 -6.03 14.72
CA SER A 258 -5.31 -6.81 15.74
C SER A 258 -5.14 -8.27 15.33
N LYS A 259 -6.20 -8.88 14.76
CA LYS A 259 -6.14 -10.25 14.23
C LYS A 259 -5.29 -10.37 12.97
N ALA A 260 -5.35 -9.38 12.08
CA ALA A 260 -4.46 -9.35 10.91
C ALA A 260 -2.98 -9.28 11.30
N TYR A 261 -2.65 -8.53 12.35
CA TYR A 261 -1.29 -8.48 12.91
C TYR A 261 -0.83 -9.84 13.45
N ASP A 262 -1.74 -10.61 14.10
CA ASP A 262 -1.41 -11.97 14.54
C ASP A 262 -1.00 -12.85 13.36
N ILE A 263 -1.78 -12.82 12.28
CA ILE A 263 -1.50 -13.58 11.06
C ILE A 263 -0.15 -13.16 10.44
N MET A 264 0.14 -11.84 10.39
CA MET A 264 1.40 -11.34 9.85
C MET A 264 2.60 -11.79 10.70
N ILE A 265 2.48 -11.77 12.03
CA ILE A 265 3.53 -12.20 12.95
C ILE A 265 3.72 -13.72 12.86
N GLU A 266 2.65 -14.50 12.79
CA GLU A 266 2.69 -15.96 12.67
C GLU A 266 3.33 -16.40 11.34
N GLU A 267 3.01 -15.72 10.23
CA GLU A 267 3.64 -15.94 8.93
C GLU A 267 5.13 -15.60 8.96
N GLY A 268 5.51 -14.57 9.72
CA GLY A 268 6.86 -14.01 9.72
C GLY A 268 7.09 -13.05 8.54
N MET A 269 7.64 -11.86 8.85
CA MET A 269 7.72 -10.78 7.85
C MET A 269 8.66 -11.12 6.69
N GLU A 270 9.80 -11.79 6.93
CA GLU A 270 10.72 -12.17 5.84
C GLU A 270 10.06 -13.17 4.87
N HIS A 271 9.34 -14.18 5.39
CA HIS A 271 8.58 -15.11 4.54
C HIS A 271 7.48 -14.38 3.76
N ARG A 272 6.81 -13.43 4.41
CA ARG A 272 5.76 -12.62 3.79
C ARG A 272 6.29 -11.76 2.64
N TYR A 273 7.45 -11.13 2.79
CA TYR A 273 8.11 -10.37 1.72
C TYR A 273 8.45 -11.26 0.52
N VAL A 274 9.08 -12.43 0.79
CA VAL A 274 9.40 -13.41 -0.27
C VAL A 274 8.14 -13.87 -0.99
N ARG A 275 7.06 -14.16 -0.28
CA ARG A 275 5.79 -14.60 -0.87
C ARG A 275 5.21 -13.55 -1.83
N HIS A 276 5.19 -12.26 -1.44
CA HIS A 276 4.72 -11.19 -2.32
C HIS A 276 5.60 -11.06 -3.56
N GLN A 277 6.92 -11.05 -3.39
CA GLN A 277 7.88 -10.98 -4.49
C GLN A 277 7.72 -12.15 -5.48
N VAL A 278 7.62 -13.37 -4.97
CA VAL A 278 7.45 -14.58 -5.80
C VAL A 278 6.12 -14.55 -6.55
N CYS A 279 5.03 -14.20 -5.89
CA CYS A 279 3.71 -14.09 -6.52
C CYS A 279 3.66 -13.00 -7.60
N ALA A 280 4.26 -11.83 -7.34
CA ALA A 280 4.34 -10.76 -8.34
C ALA A 280 5.16 -11.21 -9.56
N LYS A 281 6.32 -11.84 -9.32
CA LYS A 281 7.16 -12.38 -10.40
C LYS A 281 6.42 -13.44 -11.20
N ALA A 282 5.63 -14.30 -10.55
CA ALA A 282 4.81 -15.30 -11.24
C ALA A 282 3.78 -14.64 -12.18
N PHE A 283 3.17 -13.52 -11.79
CA PHE A 283 2.30 -12.74 -12.66
C PHE A 283 3.06 -12.13 -13.85
N TYR A 284 4.21 -11.49 -13.60
CA TYR A 284 5.01 -10.87 -14.66
C TYR A 284 5.39 -11.90 -15.72
N ASP A 285 6.03 -13.01 -15.32
CA ASP A 285 6.49 -14.05 -16.23
C ASP A 285 5.32 -14.74 -16.96
N ALA A 286 4.18 -14.93 -16.27
CA ALA A 286 2.98 -15.50 -16.89
C ALA A 286 2.36 -14.58 -17.94
N PHE A 287 2.26 -13.29 -17.69
CA PHE A 287 1.69 -12.35 -18.65
C PHE A 287 2.58 -12.17 -19.89
N GLU A 288 3.92 -12.15 -19.71
CA GLU A 288 4.84 -12.18 -20.84
C GLU A 288 4.71 -13.47 -21.65
N ALA A 289 4.67 -14.64 -20.98
CA ALA A 289 4.46 -15.94 -21.65
C ALA A 289 3.08 -16.07 -22.31
N MET A 290 2.08 -15.35 -21.80
CA MET A 290 0.75 -15.25 -22.40
C MET A 290 0.74 -14.42 -23.69
N GLY A 291 1.78 -13.63 -23.95
CA GLY A 291 1.89 -12.72 -25.07
C GLY A 291 1.39 -11.31 -24.78
N LEU A 292 1.24 -10.93 -23.50
CA LEU A 292 0.86 -9.59 -23.09
C LEU A 292 2.09 -8.71 -22.89
N GLN A 293 1.94 -7.42 -23.17
CA GLN A 293 2.96 -6.43 -22.90
C GLN A 293 2.81 -5.91 -21.46
N LEU A 294 3.84 -6.09 -20.65
CA LEU A 294 3.90 -5.48 -19.34
C LEU A 294 4.01 -3.96 -19.46
N PHE A 295 3.41 -3.28 -18.49
CA PHE A 295 3.52 -1.82 -18.40
C PHE A 295 4.61 -1.43 -17.39
N GLY A 296 5.34 -0.35 -17.72
CA GLY A 296 6.45 0.14 -16.91
C GLY A 296 7.78 -0.54 -17.15
N THR A 297 8.83 0.04 -16.59
CA THR A 297 10.20 -0.45 -16.72
C THR A 297 10.45 -1.64 -15.79
N PRO A 298 11.31 -2.61 -16.17
CA PRO A 298 11.66 -3.73 -15.29
C PRO A 298 12.23 -3.29 -13.94
N GLU A 299 12.99 -2.20 -13.93
CA GLU A 299 13.67 -1.63 -12.77
C GLU A 299 12.72 -1.01 -11.75
N ALA A 300 11.51 -0.63 -12.19
CA ALA A 300 10.48 -0.04 -11.34
C ALA A 300 9.33 -1.02 -11.00
N ARG A 301 9.40 -2.28 -11.39
CA ARG A 301 8.31 -3.25 -11.16
C ARG A 301 7.98 -3.43 -9.68
N SER A 302 6.69 -3.37 -9.37
CA SER A 302 6.14 -3.50 -8.02
C SER A 302 5.92 -4.96 -7.62
N ASN A 303 6.10 -5.27 -6.34
CA ASN A 303 5.73 -6.57 -5.77
C ASN A 303 4.24 -6.67 -5.39
N THR A 304 3.51 -5.55 -5.45
CA THR A 304 2.10 -5.50 -5.01
C THR A 304 1.11 -5.15 -6.10
N VAL A 305 1.58 -4.57 -7.22
CA VAL A 305 0.72 -4.16 -8.34
C VAL A 305 1.39 -4.51 -9.66
N VAL A 306 0.79 -5.42 -10.40
CA VAL A 306 1.24 -5.80 -11.74
C VAL A 306 0.38 -5.09 -12.78
N SER A 307 1.00 -4.19 -13.55
CA SER A 307 0.34 -3.41 -14.59
C SER A 307 0.64 -3.99 -15.98
N VAL A 308 -0.40 -4.08 -16.80
CA VAL A 308 -0.36 -4.73 -18.12
C VAL A 308 -1.06 -3.87 -19.15
N ALA A 309 -0.43 -3.64 -20.30
CA ALA A 309 -1.05 -2.92 -21.40
C ALA A 309 -2.14 -3.81 -22.07
N TYR A 310 -3.24 -3.17 -22.46
CA TYR A 310 -4.26 -3.86 -23.21
C TYR A 310 -3.75 -4.21 -24.63
N PRO A 311 -4.02 -5.42 -25.13
CA PRO A 311 -3.88 -5.72 -26.55
C PRO A 311 -4.66 -4.73 -27.41
N LYS A 312 -4.12 -4.39 -28.57
CA LYS A 312 -4.79 -3.45 -29.50
C LYS A 312 -6.20 -3.92 -29.84
N GLY A 313 -7.18 -3.06 -29.62
CA GLY A 313 -8.59 -3.32 -29.93
C GLY A 313 -9.38 -3.98 -28.78
N LEU A 314 -8.77 -4.30 -27.66
CA LEU A 314 -9.47 -4.81 -26.49
C LEU A 314 -10.10 -3.64 -25.70
N ASP A 315 -11.41 -3.70 -25.46
CA ASP A 315 -12.12 -2.71 -24.66
C ASP A 315 -11.98 -3.03 -23.16
N ASP A 316 -11.58 -2.02 -22.37
CA ASP A 316 -11.38 -2.12 -20.91
C ASP A 316 -12.63 -2.59 -20.15
N LYS A 317 -13.79 -2.01 -20.49
CA LYS A 317 -15.04 -2.30 -19.78
C LYS A 317 -15.54 -3.71 -20.11
N GLU A 318 -15.44 -4.10 -21.39
CA GLU A 318 -15.78 -5.45 -21.83
C GLU A 318 -14.89 -6.50 -21.19
N PHE A 319 -13.57 -6.29 -21.19
CA PHE A 319 -12.59 -7.19 -20.58
C PHE A 319 -12.84 -7.37 -19.07
N ARG A 320 -12.85 -6.29 -18.30
CA ARG A 320 -13.03 -6.36 -16.84
C ARG A 320 -14.44 -6.83 -16.45
N GLY A 321 -15.46 -6.39 -17.21
CA GLY A 321 -16.84 -6.79 -17.01
C GLY A 321 -17.05 -8.29 -17.23
N SER A 322 -16.55 -8.83 -18.34
CA SER A 322 -16.64 -10.28 -18.65
C SER A 322 -15.79 -11.12 -17.71
N LEU A 323 -14.59 -10.66 -17.32
CA LEU A 323 -13.74 -11.34 -16.34
C LEU A 323 -14.46 -11.50 -14.99
N SER A 324 -15.03 -10.40 -14.49
CA SER A 324 -15.81 -10.42 -13.24
C SER A 324 -17.07 -11.26 -13.33
N LYS A 325 -17.80 -11.20 -14.46
CA LYS A 325 -19.09 -11.91 -14.63
C LYS A 325 -18.89 -13.41 -14.83
N ASN A 326 -17.94 -13.81 -15.69
CA ASN A 326 -17.83 -15.19 -16.15
C ASN A 326 -16.82 -16.01 -15.33
N TYR A 327 -15.86 -15.36 -14.69
CA TYR A 327 -14.76 -16.02 -13.95
C TYR A 327 -14.69 -15.62 -12.47
N GLY A 328 -15.50 -14.63 -12.04
CA GLY A 328 -15.49 -14.17 -10.66
C GLY A 328 -14.21 -13.44 -10.22
N VAL A 329 -13.34 -13.04 -11.16
CA VAL A 329 -12.09 -12.33 -10.88
C VAL A 329 -12.25 -10.84 -11.15
N VAL A 330 -11.86 -10.00 -10.20
CA VAL A 330 -11.99 -8.53 -10.28
C VAL A 330 -10.62 -7.89 -10.31
N VAL A 331 -10.29 -7.20 -11.42
CA VAL A 331 -9.05 -6.45 -11.61
C VAL A 331 -9.35 -4.96 -11.82
N ALA A 332 -8.35 -4.09 -11.62
CA ALA A 332 -8.50 -2.65 -11.79
C ALA A 332 -8.14 -2.20 -13.22
N GLY A 333 -8.71 -1.08 -13.67
CA GLY A 333 -8.26 -0.36 -14.87
C GLY A 333 -7.16 0.64 -14.57
N GLY A 334 -6.68 1.38 -15.59
CA GLY A 334 -5.75 2.49 -15.45
C GLY A 334 -6.40 3.75 -14.85
N PHE A 335 -5.57 4.72 -14.49
CA PHE A 335 -5.97 6.06 -14.05
C PHE A 335 -5.63 7.13 -15.09
N GLY A 336 -6.30 8.28 -15.01
CA GLY A 336 -5.98 9.46 -15.81
C GLY A 336 -5.84 9.12 -17.31
N ASP A 337 -4.74 9.52 -17.91
CA ASP A 337 -4.43 9.28 -19.32
C ASP A 337 -4.23 7.80 -19.69
N TYR A 338 -4.09 6.92 -18.69
CA TYR A 338 -3.94 5.47 -18.87
C TYR A 338 -5.26 4.70 -18.67
N ALA A 339 -6.37 5.41 -18.41
CA ALA A 339 -7.69 4.81 -18.39
C ALA A 339 -8.01 4.18 -19.75
N GLY A 340 -8.38 2.90 -19.75
CA GLY A 340 -8.61 2.11 -20.95
C GLY A 340 -7.35 1.67 -21.72
N LYS A 341 -6.14 2.00 -21.25
CA LYS A 341 -4.87 1.57 -21.86
C LYS A 341 -4.20 0.44 -21.13
N ILE A 342 -4.39 0.34 -19.82
CA ILE A 342 -3.82 -0.71 -18.95
C ILE A 342 -4.87 -1.29 -18.02
N PHE A 343 -4.65 -2.52 -17.60
CA PHE A 343 -5.28 -3.10 -16.40
C PHE A 343 -4.22 -3.41 -15.35
N ARG A 344 -4.65 -3.49 -14.09
CA ARG A 344 -3.77 -3.75 -12.96
C ARG A 344 -4.28 -4.91 -12.13
N VAL A 345 -3.38 -5.82 -11.79
CA VAL A 345 -3.63 -6.95 -10.90
C VAL A 345 -2.96 -6.68 -9.56
N GLY A 346 -3.73 -6.74 -8.49
CA GLY A 346 -3.18 -6.65 -7.13
C GLY A 346 -2.51 -7.95 -6.73
N SER A 347 -1.25 -7.88 -6.33
CA SER A 347 -0.46 -9.00 -5.81
C SER A 347 -0.11 -8.73 -4.34
N LEU A 348 -1.14 -8.52 -3.48
CA LEU A 348 -0.93 -8.08 -2.10
C LEU A 348 -1.91 -8.73 -1.12
N GLY A 349 -1.54 -8.67 0.17
CA GLY A 349 -2.38 -9.19 1.25
C GLY A 349 -2.35 -10.71 1.35
N MET A 350 -3.46 -11.35 1.05
CA MET A 350 -3.63 -12.81 1.08
C MET A 350 -3.17 -13.51 -0.20
N ILE A 351 -2.38 -12.82 -1.02
CA ILE A 351 -1.87 -13.41 -2.27
C ILE A 351 -1.15 -14.74 -2.00
N ASN A 352 -1.43 -15.75 -2.81
CA ASN A 352 -0.85 -17.08 -2.73
C ASN A 352 -0.95 -17.78 -4.09
N GLU A 353 -0.43 -19.00 -4.19
CA GLU A 353 -0.45 -19.80 -5.41
C GLU A 353 -1.86 -19.94 -6.01
N TYR A 354 -2.87 -20.25 -5.20
CA TYR A 354 -4.25 -20.40 -5.66
C TYR A 354 -4.77 -19.10 -6.32
N TYR A 355 -4.52 -17.94 -5.71
CA TYR A 355 -4.95 -16.66 -6.27
C TYR A 355 -4.23 -16.33 -7.57
N VAL A 356 -2.93 -16.60 -7.62
CA VAL A 356 -2.11 -16.36 -8.82
C VAL A 356 -2.59 -17.23 -10.00
N LEU A 357 -2.65 -18.55 -9.81
CA LEU A 357 -3.04 -19.48 -10.88
C LEU A 357 -4.48 -19.28 -11.35
N THR A 358 -5.42 -19.05 -10.41
CA THR A 358 -6.81 -18.76 -10.74
C THR A 358 -6.93 -17.49 -11.59
N THR A 359 -6.21 -16.42 -11.21
CA THR A 359 -6.24 -15.15 -11.92
C THR A 359 -5.65 -15.27 -13.32
N ILE A 360 -4.48 -15.91 -13.46
CA ILE A 360 -3.81 -16.10 -14.75
C ILE A 360 -4.69 -16.93 -15.69
N SER A 361 -5.21 -18.07 -15.23
CA SER A 361 -6.11 -18.92 -16.02
C SER A 361 -7.37 -18.16 -16.45
N SER A 362 -7.98 -17.41 -15.55
CA SER A 362 -9.18 -16.62 -15.82
C SER A 362 -8.93 -15.52 -16.86
N ILE A 363 -7.83 -14.79 -16.73
CA ILE A 363 -7.44 -13.74 -17.69
C ILE A 363 -7.19 -14.36 -19.07
N ALA A 364 -6.40 -15.45 -19.17
CA ALA A 364 -6.10 -16.10 -20.42
C ALA A 364 -7.38 -16.60 -21.13
N ASN A 365 -8.27 -17.27 -20.39
CA ASN A 365 -9.53 -17.78 -20.93
C ASN A 365 -10.47 -16.65 -21.36
N ASN A 366 -10.51 -15.54 -20.59
CA ASN A 366 -11.31 -14.37 -20.96
C ASN A 366 -10.79 -13.70 -22.23
N LEU A 367 -9.48 -13.55 -22.38
CA LEU A 367 -8.86 -13.01 -23.59
C LEU A 367 -9.18 -13.87 -24.81
N ASN A 368 -9.02 -15.20 -24.70
CA ASN A 368 -9.35 -16.14 -25.79
C ASN A 368 -10.83 -16.06 -26.18
N ARG A 369 -11.74 -15.92 -25.21
CA ARG A 369 -13.17 -15.73 -25.45
C ARG A 369 -13.49 -14.42 -26.18
N LEU A 370 -12.71 -13.37 -25.93
CA LEU A 370 -12.83 -12.07 -26.56
C LEU A 370 -12.10 -12.00 -27.93
N GLY A 371 -11.57 -13.13 -28.41
CA GLY A 371 -10.93 -13.23 -29.74
C GLY A 371 -9.43 -12.90 -29.74
N PHE A 372 -8.79 -12.73 -28.58
CA PHE A 372 -7.37 -12.49 -28.45
C PHE A 372 -6.64 -13.80 -28.15
N LYS A 373 -5.54 -14.06 -28.86
CA LYS A 373 -4.76 -15.30 -28.65
C LYS A 373 -3.89 -15.19 -27.40
N ALA A 374 -4.30 -15.85 -26.33
CA ALA A 374 -3.52 -15.97 -25.09
C ALA A 374 -3.03 -17.42 -24.92
N ASN A 375 -1.72 -17.61 -24.71
CA ASN A 375 -1.14 -18.92 -24.48
C ASN A 375 -1.29 -19.33 -23.01
N THR A 376 -2.42 -19.92 -22.66
CA THR A 376 -2.75 -20.33 -21.29
C THR A 376 -1.73 -21.31 -20.70
N ASN A 377 -1.28 -22.32 -21.48
CA ASN A 377 -0.34 -23.34 -21.00
C ASN A 377 1.04 -22.73 -20.69
N ALA A 378 1.56 -21.89 -21.58
CA ALA A 378 2.82 -21.20 -21.34
C ALA A 378 2.75 -20.30 -20.09
N ALA A 379 1.67 -19.55 -19.93
CA ALA A 379 1.45 -18.68 -18.78
C ALA A 379 1.41 -19.46 -17.46
N ILE A 380 0.66 -20.56 -17.38
CA ILE A 380 0.59 -21.38 -16.16
C ILE A 380 1.96 -22.01 -15.85
N ASN A 381 2.68 -22.54 -16.84
CA ASN A 381 4.01 -23.12 -16.61
C ASN A 381 5.02 -22.07 -16.13
N ALA A 382 5.01 -20.85 -16.67
CA ALA A 382 5.85 -19.76 -16.21
C ALA A 382 5.53 -19.36 -14.76
N ALA A 383 4.26 -19.31 -14.39
CA ALA A 383 3.85 -19.07 -13.00
C ALA A 383 4.34 -20.17 -12.05
N LEU A 384 4.11 -21.44 -12.38
CA LEU A 384 4.51 -22.57 -11.53
C LEU A 384 6.02 -22.62 -11.30
N THR A 385 6.84 -22.24 -12.30
CA THR A 385 8.30 -22.15 -12.16
C THR A 385 8.73 -21.16 -11.04
N ASN A 386 7.98 -20.10 -10.84
CA ASN A 386 8.24 -19.18 -9.73
C ASN A 386 7.65 -19.65 -8.42
N LEU A 387 6.38 -20.09 -8.44
CA LEU A 387 5.64 -20.51 -7.25
C LEU A 387 6.26 -21.71 -6.54
N SER A 388 6.98 -22.58 -7.26
CA SER A 388 7.76 -23.68 -6.66
C SER A 388 8.88 -23.23 -5.71
N LYS A 389 9.11 -21.92 -5.55
CA LYS A 389 10.09 -21.33 -4.63
C LYS A 389 9.45 -20.91 -3.29
N LEU A 390 8.12 -21.02 -3.16
CA LEU A 390 7.39 -20.81 -1.92
C LEU A 390 7.44 -22.05 -1.04
#